data_8dfa4b0875f3ebb8949ae8d357f942c0
#
_entry.id   8dfa4b0875f3ebb8949ae8d357f942c0
#
_cell.length_a   1.000
_cell.length_b   1.000
_cell.length_c   1.000
_cell.angle_alpha   90.00
_cell.angle_beta   90.00
_cell.angle_gamma   90.00
#
_symmetry.space_group_name_H-M   'P 1'
#
loop_
_entity.id
_entity.type
_entity.pdbx_description
1 polymer ?
#
loop_
_entity_poly.entity_id
_entity_poly.type
_entity_poly.pdbx_seq_one_letter_code
_entity_poly.pdbx_strand_id
1 'polypeptide(L)'
;MLAEKLLTLDFSKEEALGKVFEKLPVLTSKEAGWNGIYLAYDYQLPGETPEVAGLQYGIAVFTEVTTPIEAERKLDGRSRREQVLQGDVVVVPANTYHQVRWKGEGGVIMLGFEPTVFTHAIYEMVEPERVAIASHFAAPDPLICQLGLTLKAELESGGLGSRLYAEAIANVLAVHLLQHYSIQKPTIKNYKGGLPKHKLHQVIDYINAHLEQPLGLTELAQVVGMSPGYFSRLFKQSTGFAPHQYLIQCRVNSAKQLLSKGVAIAQVAYKVGFANQAHLNYHFKRSVGITPKAMLLQK
;
A
#
# COMPACT_ATOMS: atom_id res chain seq x y z
N MET A 1 -28.46 2.21 -21.97
CA MET A 1 -27.65 2.56 -20.78
C MET A 1 -26.31 1.84 -20.94
N LEU A 2 -25.27 2.56 -21.33
CA LEU A 2 -23.89 2.03 -21.33
C LEU A 2 -23.51 1.81 -19.86
N ALA A 3 -23.13 0.57 -19.49
CA ALA A 3 -22.58 0.31 -18.17
C ALA A 3 -21.33 1.19 -18.03
N GLU A 4 -21.36 2.16 -17.12
CA GLU A 4 -20.16 2.92 -16.74
C GLU A 4 -19.10 1.92 -16.31
N LYS A 5 -18.02 1.91 -17.06
CA LYS A 5 -16.90 0.99 -16.80
C LYS A 5 -16.24 1.45 -15.51
N LEU A 6 -16.53 0.74 -14.40
CA LEU A 6 -15.90 0.96 -13.11
C LEU A 6 -14.37 1.01 -13.28
N LEU A 7 -13.76 2.13 -12.89
CA LEU A 7 -12.37 2.43 -13.18
C LEU A 7 -11.48 2.09 -11.98
N THR A 8 -10.51 1.20 -12.18
CA THR A 8 -9.48 0.93 -11.17
C THR A 8 -8.22 1.71 -11.53
N LEU A 9 -7.70 2.50 -10.60
CA LEU A 9 -6.59 3.43 -10.80
C LEU A 9 -5.37 3.06 -9.95
N ASP A 10 -4.21 3.29 -10.53
CA ASP A 10 -2.93 3.21 -9.83
C ASP A 10 -2.49 4.62 -9.44
N PHE A 11 -2.79 5.03 -8.21
CA PHE A 11 -2.47 6.35 -7.69
C PHE A 11 -0.96 6.61 -7.46
N SER A 12 -0.11 5.62 -7.69
CA SER A 12 1.33 5.85 -7.83
C SER A 12 1.69 6.62 -9.11
N LYS A 13 0.73 6.71 -10.05
CA LYS A 13 0.88 7.38 -11.35
C LYS A 13 0.10 8.69 -11.36
N GLU A 14 0.75 9.76 -11.80
CA GLU A 14 0.16 11.09 -11.90
C GLU A 14 -1.10 11.15 -12.77
N GLU A 15 -1.10 10.38 -13.87
CA GLU A 15 -2.23 10.27 -14.78
C GLU A 15 -3.52 9.78 -14.10
N ALA A 16 -3.39 9.05 -12.97
CA ALA A 16 -4.53 8.58 -12.21
C ALA A 16 -5.27 9.73 -11.54
N LEU A 17 -4.55 10.71 -10.98
CA LEU A 17 -5.15 11.90 -10.35
C LEU A 17 -5.91 12.76 -11.36
N GLY A 18 -5.38 12.92 -12.58
CA GLY A 18 -6.06 13.62 -13.68
C GLY A 18 -7.34 12.94 -14.20
N LYS A 19 -7.57 11.66 -13.83
CA LYS A 19 -8.83 10.96 -14.12
C LYS A 19 -9.88 11.12 -13.02
N VAL A 20 -9.48 11.61 -11.86
CA VAL A 20 -10.35 11.81 -10.68
C VAL A 20 -10.71 13.29 -10.54
N PHE A 21 -9.74 14.19 -10.76
CA PHE A 21 -9.89 15.62 -10.60
C PHE A 21 -9.70 16.33 -11.95
N GLU A 22 -10.46 17.40 -12.18
CA GLU A 22 -10.37 18.20 -13.41
C GLU A 22 -8.99 18.88 -13.57
N LYS A 23 -8.33 19.17 -12.45
CA LYS A 23 -6.99 19.78 -12.41
C LYS A 23 -6.05 18.88 -11.61
N LEU A 24 -4.79 18.86 -12.00
CA LEU A 24 -3.76 18.19 -11.23
C LEU A 24 -3.56 18.91 -9.89
N PRO A 25 -3.29 18.16 -8.81
CA PRO A 25 -3.00 18.74 -7.50
C PRO A 25 -1.81 19.70 -7.54
N VAL A 26 -1.85 20.73 -6.70
CA VAL A 26 -0.80 21.77 -6.62
C VAL A 26 0.51 21.25 -6.04
N LEU A 27 0.46 20.14 -5.27
CA LEU A 27 1.63 19.52 -4.66
C LEU A 27 1.53 18.01 -4.78
N THR A 28 2.60 17.33 -5.22
CA THR A 28 2.68 15.86 -5.27
C THR A 28 4.05 15.36 -4.86
N SER A 29 4.11 14.17 -4.25
CA SER A 29 5.37 13.51 -3.85
C SER A 29 6.07 12.77 -4.99
N LYS A 30 5.62 12.90 -6.23
CA LYS A 30 6.13 12.14 -7.38
C LYS A 30 7.64 12.24 -7.56
N GLU A 31 8.18 13.46 -7.47
CA GLU A 31 9.60 13.72 -7.66
C GLU A 31 10.44 13.55 -6.38
N ALA A 32 9.78 13.42 -5.23
CA ALA A 32 10.45 13.28 -3.95
C ALA A 32 11.11 11.90 -3.72
N GLY A 33 10.84 10.93 -4.61
CA GLY A 33 11.43 9.60 -4.55
C GLY A 33 11.00 8.76 -3.33
N TRP A 34 9.84 9.06 -2.74
CA TRP A 34 9.28 8.31 -1.63
C TRP A 34 8.88 6.90 -2.07
N ASN A 35 9.10 5.90 -1.21
CA ASN A 35 8.75 4.51 -1.49
C ASN A 35 7.51 4.09 -0.72
N GLY A 36 6.54 3.51 -1.42
CA GLY A 36 5.36 2.88 -0.84
C GLY A 36 4.35 3.84 -0.23
N ILE A 37 4.64 5.14 -0.19
CA ILE A 37 3.73 6.20 0.23
C ILE A 37 3.72 7.31 -0.82
N TYR A 38 2.53 7.81 -1.12
CA TYR A 38 2.28 8.89 -2.07
C TYR A 38 1.50 9.98 -1.37
N LEU A 39 1.80 11.23 -1.68
CA LEU A 39 1.06 12.39 -1.21
C LEU A 39 0.65 13.25 -2.40
N ALA A 40 -0.59 13.68 -2.39
CA ALA A 40 -1.06 14.81 -3.20
C ALA A 40 -1.83 15.77 -2.30
N TYR A 41 -1.67 17.05 -2.54
CA TYR A 41 -2.44 18.09 -1.87
C TYR A 41 -3.03 19.05 -2.88
N ASP A 42 -4.27 19.45 -2.65
CA ASP A 42 -4.94 20.48 -3.43
C ASP A 42 -6.00 21.19 -2.58
N TYR A 43 -6.34 22.42 -2.97
CA TYR A 43 -7.49 23.15 -2.44
C TYR A 43 -8.69 22.92 -3.36
N GLN A 44 -9.68 22.22 -2.85
CA GLN A 44 -10.83 21.77 -3.63
C GLN A 44 -11.98 22.77 -3.52
N LEU A 45 -12.52 23.16 -4.66
CA LEU A 45 -13.80 23.87 -4.79
C LEU A 45 -14.94 22.86 -4.84
N PRO A 46 -16.23 23.28 -4.69
CA PRO A 46 -17.37 22.38 -4.83
C PRO A 46 -17.31 21.55 -6.11
N GLY A 47 -17.56 20.23 -6.00
CA GLY A 47 -17.41 19.32 -7.12
C GLY A 47 -17.84 17.88 -6.80
N GLU A 48 -17.45 16.99 -7.70
CA GLU A 48 -17.67 15.54 -7.55
C GLU A 48 -16.52 14.74 -8.18
N THR A 49 -16.29 13.53 -7.67
CA THR A 49 -15.38 12.58 -8.30
C THR A 49 -16.16 11.52 -9.06
N PRO A 50 -15.59 10.92 -10.12
CA PRO A 50 -16.13 9.66 -10.65
C PRO A 50 -16.06 8.53 -9.61
N GLU A 51 -16.81 7.44 -9.82
CA GLU A 51 -16.68 6.25 -8.99
C GLU A 51 -15.44 5.46 -9.41
N VAL A 52 -14.42 5.42 -8.53
CA VAL A 52 -13.12 4.79 -8.79
C VAL A 52 -12.67 3.91 -7.64
N ALA A 53 -11.84 2.92 -7.93
CA ALA A 53 -11.10 2.16 -6.92
C ALA A 53 -9.59 2.38 -7.10
N GLY A 54 -8.86 2.57 -6.00
CA GLY A 54 -7.40 2.64 -6.01
C GLY A 54 -6.77 1.27 -5.80
N LEU A 55 -5.62 1.00 -6.45
CA LEU A 55 -4.79 -0.17 -6.11
C LEU A 55 -4.13 -0.02 -4.75
N GLN A 56 -3.96 1.21 -4.27
CA GLN A 56 -3.41 1.59 -2.99
C GLN A 56 -4.51 1.79 -1.93
N TYR A 57 -4.14 1.69 -0.66
CA TYR A 57 -4.96 2.23 0.42
C TYR A 57 -4.93 3.74 0.34
N GLY A 58 -6.09 4.39 0.44
CA GLY A 58 -6.24 5.84 0.39
C GLY A 58 -6.62 6.42 1.74
N ILE A 59 -6.03 7.56 2.10
CA ILE A 59 -6.47 8.40 3.21
C ILE A 59 -6.64 9.81 2.66
N ALA A 60 -7.82 10.41 2.91
CA ALA A 60 -8.01 11.85 2.71
C ALA A 60 -8.03 12.54 4.06
N VAL A 61 -7.22 13.58 4.22
CA VAL A 61 -7.16 14.44 5.42
C VAL A 61 -7.65 15.82 5.03
N PHE A 62 -8.69 16.31 5.68
CA PHE A 62 -9.27 17.60 5.38
C PHE A 62 -8.62 18.71 6.20
N THR A 63 -8.09 19.70 5.48
CA THR A 63 -7.37 20.84 6.03
C THR A 63 -7.99 22.13 5.51
N GLU A 64 -7.73 23.27 6.19
CA GLU A 64 -8.21 24.58 5.72
C GLU A 64 -9.75 24.64 5.51
N VAL A 65 -10.49 23.85 6.31
CA VAL A 65 -11.96 23.84 6.31
C VAL A 65 -12.45 24.89 7.32
N THR A 66 -12.87 26.03 6.83
CA THR A 66 -13.37 27.13 7.67
C THR A 66 -14.86 27.00 8.03
N THR A 67 -15.63 26.37 7.15
CA THR A 67 -17.05 26.05 7.35
C THR A 67 -17.28 24.56 7.05
N PRO A 68 -18.17 23.87 7.79
CA PRO A 68 -18.45 22.46 7.52
C PRO A 68 -18.81 22.21 6.06
N ILE A 69 -18.13 21.26 5.41
CA ILE A 69 -18.38 20.89 4.02
C ILE A 69 -19.47 19.82 3.98
N GLU A 70 -20.61 20.14 3.35
CA GLU A 70 -21.63 19.12 3.08
C GLU A 70 -21.13 18.19 1.98
N ALA A 71 -21.03 16.89 2.27
CA ALA A 71 -20.63 15.88 1.32
C ALA A 71 -21.61 14.72 1.27
N GLU A 72 -21.80 14.16 0.08
CA GLU A 72 -22.47 12.89 -0.15
C GLU A 72 -21.43 11.90 -0.69
N ARG A 73 -21.12 10.90 0.12
CA ARG A 73 -20.07 9.94 -0.17
C ARG A 73 -20.65 8.56 -0.34
N LYS A 74 -20.27 7.90 -1.44
CA LYS A 74 -20.46 6.48 -1.66
C LYS A 74 -19.13 5.78 -1.45
N LEU A 75 -19.08 4.85 -0.52
CA LEU A 75 -17.86 4.15 -0.11
C LEU A 75 -18.21 2.72 0.24
N ASP A 76 -17.56 1.75 -0.42
CA ASP A 76 -17.79 0.33 -0.18
C ASP A 76 -19.27 -0.07 -0.28
N GLY A 77 -19.96 0.42 -1.31
CA GLY A 77 -21.38 0.19 -1.55
C GLY A 77 -22.35 0.89 -0.57
N ARG A 78 -21.84 1.66 0.39
CA ARG A 78 -22.65 2.43 1.35
C ARG A 78 -22.65 3.90 0.96
N SER A 79 -23.83 4.53 1.01
CA SER A 79 -23.96 5.98 0.78
C SER A 79 -24.25 6.70 2.09
N ARG A 80 -23.56 7.81 2.34
CA ARG A 80 -23.73 8.64 3.53
C ARG A 80 -23.65 10.12 3.18
N ARG A 81 -24.54 10.91 3.78
CA ARG A 81 -24.40 12.38 3.87
C ARG A 81 -23.64 12.71 5.14
N GLU A 82 -22.62 13.53 5.02
CA GLU A 82 -21.72 13.89 6.10
C GLU A 82 -21.40 15.37 6.07
N GLN A 83 -21.04 15.92 7.22
CA GLN A 83 -20.45 17.25 7.34
C GLN A 83 -18.98 17.04 7.66
N VAL A 84 -18.13 17.40 6.72
CA VAL A 84 -16.67 17.26 6.86
C VAL A 84 -16.11 18.48 7.53
N LEU A 85 -15.34 18.26 8.58
CA LEU A 85 -14.73 19.30 9.40
C LEU A 85 -13.21 19.34 9.22
N GLN A 86 -12.60 20.43 9.68
CA GLN A 86 -11.15 20.53 9.83
C GLN A 86 -10.59 19.38 10.65
N GLY A 87 -9.61 18.64 10.10
CA GLY A 87 -8.96 17.51 10.76
C GLY A 87 -9.68 16.16 10.62
N ASP A 88 -10.84 16.13 9.95
CA ASP A 88 -11.48 14.87 9.60
C ASP A 88 -10.63 14.06 8.62
N VAL A 89 -10.81 12.75 8.70
CA VAL A 89 -10.08 11.77 7.89
C VAL A 89 -11.07 10.78 7.29
N VAL A 90 -10.85 10.42 6.02
CA VAL A 90 -11.56 9.33 5.33
C VAL A 90 -10.55 8.24 5.01
N VAL A 91 -10.88 6.97 5.29
CA VAL A 91 -10.02 5.83 4.94
C VAL A 91 -10.71 4.96 3.90
N VAL A 92 -10.02 4.75 2.78
CA VAL A 92 -10.49 3.96 1.64
C VAL A 92 -9.55 2.77 1.45
N PRO A 93 -9.98 1.53 1.72
CA PRO A 93 -9.16 0.36 1.49
C PRO A 93 -8.79 0.18 0.01
N ALA A 94 -7.68 -0.51 -0.25
CA ALA A 94 -7.28 -0.87 -1.61
C ALA A 94 -8.40 -1.66 -2.32
N ASN A 95 -8.57 -1.42 -3.61
CA ASN A 95 -9.59 -2.02 -4.47
C ASN A 95 -11.04 -1.76 -4.02
N THR A 96 -11.28 -0.73 -3.20
CA THR A 96 -12.63 -0.33 -2.76
C THR A 96 -13.12 0.84 -3.58
N TYR A 97 -14.34 0.71 -4.14
CA TYR A 97 -14.96 1.77 -4.93
C TYR A 97 -15.42 2.91 -4.04
N HIS A 98 -15.13 4.12 -4.49
CA HIS A 98 -15.37 5.36 -3.79
C HIS A 98 -15.80 6.44 -4.77
N GLN A 99 -16.79 7.24 -4.37
CA GLN A 99 -17.26 8.43 -5.05
C GLN A 99 -17.65 9.47 -4.01
N VAL A 100 -17.42 10.74 -4.28
CA VAL A 100 -17.87 11.82 -3.39
C VAL A 100 -18.32 13.02 -4.21
N ARG A 101 -19.42 13.66 -3.74
CA ARG A 101 -19.88 14.97 -4.18
C ARG A 101 -19.88 15.90 -2.97
N TRP A 102 -19.38 17.12 -3.12
CA TRP A 102 -19.29 18.07 -2.03
C TRP A 102 -19.67 19.50 -2.46
N LYS A 103 -20.15 20.32 -1.50
CA LYS A 103 -20.70 21.65 -1.73
C LYS A 103 -19.92 22.77 -1.02
N GLY A 104 -18.83 22.47 -0.37
CA GLY A 104 -17.97 23.46 0.27
C GLY A 104 -16.59 23.49 -0.35
N GLU A 105 -15.68 24.22 0.23
CA GLU A 105 -14.30 24.31 -0.20
C GLU A 105 -13.33 24.10 0.95
N GLY A 106 -12.11 23.61 0.66
CA GLY A 106 -11.08 23.38 1.65
C GLY A 106 -9.90 22.62 1.09
N GLY A 107 -8.81 22.61 1.86
CA GLY A 107 -7.63 21.82 1.54
C GLY A 107 -7.85 20.34 1.79
N VAL A 108 -7.31 19.49 0.92
CA VAL A 108 -7.31 18.06 1.12
C VAL A 108 -5.91 17.48 0.85
N ILE A 109 -5.37 16.76 1.83
CA ILE A 109 -4.18 15.95 1.67
C ILE A 109 -4.65 14.53 1.37
N MET A 110 -4.23 14.01 0.24
CA MET A 110 -4.51 12.64 -0.19
C MET A 110 -3.25 11.81 -0.03
N LEU A 111 -3.29 10.80 0.84
CA LEU A 111 -2.21 9.85 1.05
C LEU A 111 -2.58 8.52 0.38
N GLY A 112 -1.65 7.96 -0.37
CA GLY A 112 -1.75 6.63 -0.95
C GLY A 112 -0.68 5.71 -0.36
N PHE A 113 -1.06 4.48 0.01
CA PHE A 113 -0.13 3.50 0.57
C PHE A 113 -0.14 2.23 -0.25
N GLU A 114 1.06 1.79 -0.66
CA GLU A 114 1.20 0.46 -1.25
C GLU A 114 0.80 -0.63 -0.25
N PRO A 115 0.06 -1.67 -0.68
CA PRO A 115 -0.23 -2.80 0.20
C PRO A 115 1.00 -3.43 0.85
N THR A 116 2.17 -3.31 0.22
CA THR A 116 3.45 -3.80 0.75
C THR A 116 3.92 -3.09 2.01
N VAL A 117 3.55 -1.82 2.23
CA VAL A 117 3.87 -1.08 3.45
C VAL A 117 3.22 -1.74 4.67
N PHE A 118 1.97 -2.20 4.51
CA PHE A 118 1.28 -2.95 5.56
C PHE A 118 1.92 -4.32 5.81
N THR A 119 2.53 -4.91 4.80
CA THR A 119 3.15 -6.23 4.91
C THR A 119 4.21 -6.24 6.02
N HIS A 120 5.08 -5.21 6.10
CA HIS A 120 6.08 -5.10 7.18
C HIS A 120 5.44 -4.96 8.56
N ALA A 121 4.47 -4.07 8.71
CA ALA A 121 3.76 -3.88 9.99
C ALA A 121 2.96 -5.12 10.41
N ILE A 122 2.34 -5.81 9.44
CA ILE A 122 1.56 -7.03 9.66
C ILE A 122 2.44 -8.21 10.07
N TYR A 123 3.62 -8.40 9.47
CA TYR A 123 4.52 -9.50 9.84
C TYR A 123 4.96 -9.42 11.30
N GLU A 124 5.02 -8.24 11.87
CA GLU A 124 5.35 -8.04 13.27
C GLU A 124 4.17 -8.29 14.23
N MET A 125 2.92 -8.09 13.78
CA MET A 125 1.77 -7.99 14.67
C MET A 125 0.68 -9.06 14.48
N VAL A 126 0.44 -9.61 13.26
CA VAL A 126 -0.82 -10.34 12.96
C VAL A 126 -0.66 -11.46 11.94
N GLU A 127 -1.66 -12.37 11.86
CA GLU A 127 -1.80 -13.30 10.74
C GLU A 127 -2.15 -12.54 9.45
N PRO A 128 -1.30 -12.58 8.41
CA PRO A 128 -1.48 -11.75 7.19
C PRO A 128 -2.80 -11.96 6.47
N GLU A 129 -3.39 -13.16 6.62
CA GLU A 129 -4.62 -13.56 5.91
C GLU A 129 -5.90 -12.95 6.54
N ARG A 130 -5.80 -12.30 7.70
CA ARG A 130 -6.94 -11.76 8.45
C ARG A 130 -6.98 -10.25 8.58
N VAL A 131 -6.05 -9.54 7.95
CA VAL A 131 -6.00 -8.09 8.05
C VAL A 131 -6.76 -7.45 6.90
N ALA A 132 -7.95 -7.00 7.18
CA ALA A 132 -8.71 -6.13 6.30
C ALA A 132 -8.93 -4.78 7.02
N ILE A 133 -8.49 -3.69 6.39
CA ILE A 133 -8.80 -2.33 6.84
C ILE A 133 -10.25 -2.03 6.46
N ALA A 134 -11.01 -1.49 7.39
CA ALA A 134 -12.38 -1.07 7.16
C ALA A 134 -12.44 0.26 6.43
N SER A 135 -13.43 0.42 5.57
CA SER A 135 -13.82 1.71 5.00
C SER A 135 -14.33 2.64 6.10
N HIS A 136 -13.80 3.86 6.17
CA HIS A 136 -14.17 4.84 7.20
C HIS A 136 -14.60 6.15 6.58
N PHE A 137 -15.81 6.59 6.90
CA PHE A 137 -16.34 7.90 6.52
C PHE A 137 -15.67 9.01 7.33
N ALA A 138 -15.87 10.26 6.93
CA ALA A 138 -15.25 11.41 7.58
C ALA A 138 -15.48 11.40 9.09
N ALA A 139 -14.37 11.39 9.84
CA ALA A 139 -14.34 11.48 11.29
C ALA A 139 -12.94 11.95 11.74
N PRO A 140 -12.85 12.61 12.92
CA PRO A 140 -11.57 13.12 13.39
C PRO A 140 -10.58 12.00 13.76
N ASP A 141 -9.35 12.13 13.25
CA ASP A 141 -8.19 11.34 13.68
C ASP A 141 -6.98 12.27 13.82
N PRO A 142 -6.70 12.75 15.04
CA PRO A 142 -5.64 13.72 15.27
C PRO A 142 -4.25 13.24 14.87
N LEU A 143 -3.96 11.92 15.00
CA LEU A 143 -2.66 11.37 14.62
C LEU A 143 -2.49 11.36 13.11
N ILE A 144 -3.46 10.82 12.37
CA ILE A 144 -3.41 10.79 10.90
C ILE A 144 -3.35 12.23 10.35
N CYS A 145 -4.17 13.14 10.91
CA CYS A 145 -4.17 14.54 10.50
C CYS A 145 -2.78 15.18 10.69
N GLN A 146 -2.18 15.04 11.87
CA GLN A 146 -0.86 15.62 12.15
C GLN A 146 0.24 15.03 11.28
N LEU A 147 0.23 13.71 11.05
CA LEU A 147 1.21 13.06 10.19
C LEU A 147 1.05 13.46 8.72
N GLY A 148 -0.18 13.64 8.24
CA GLY A 148 -0.46 14.16 6.90
C GLY A 148 0.06 15.59 6.71
N LEU A 149 -0.19 16.48 7.67
CA LEU A 149 0.35 17.85 7.67
C LEU A 149 1.88 17.87 7.71
N THR A 150 2.47 16.97 8.49
CA THR A 150 3.92 16.85 8.59
C THR A 150 4.55 16.40 7.27
N LEU A 151 3.95 15.42 6.60
CA LEU A 151 4.39 14.97 5.27
C LEU A 151 4.24 16.06 4.20
N LYS A 152 3.15 16.84 4.26
CA LYS A 152 2.95 18.00 3.37
C LYS A 152 4.06 19.03 3.57
N ALA A 153 4.34 19.43 4.81
CA ALA A 153 5.39 20.39 5.14
C ALA A 153 6.80 19.89 4.72
N GLU A 154 7.10 18.62 4.92
CA GLU A 154 8.36 18.01 4.50
C GLU A 154 8.51 18.06 2.97
N LEU A 155 7.43 17.80 2.23
CA LEU A 155 7.43 17.87 0.77
C LEU A 155 7.62 19.30 0.27
N GLU A 156 6.98 20.29 0.91
CA GLU A 156 7.13 21.72 0.59
C GLU A 156 8.55 22.25 0.85
N SER A 157 9.20 21.74 1.89
CA SER A 157 10.56 22.17 2.25
C SER A 157 11.65 21.57 1.38
N GLY A 158 11.39 20.47 0.68
CA GLY A 158 12.39 19.73 -0.11
C GLY A 158 13.55 19.20 0.73
N GLY A 159 13.31 18.83 2.01
CA GLY A 159 14.32 18.51 3.02
C GLY A 159 15.25 17.36 2.65
N LEU A 160 16.51 17.46 3.10
CA LEU A 160 17.49 16.36 3.04
C LEU A 160 16.98 15.20 3.93
N GLY A 161 16.77 14.01 3.33
CA GLY A 161 16.25 12.86 4.06
C GLY A 161 14.72 12.68 4.00
N SER A 162 14.02 13.53 3.22
CA SER A 162 12.57 13.49 3.01
C SER A 162 12.03 12.07 2.74
N ARG A 163 12.74 11.26 1.97
CA ARG A 163 12.38 9.86 1.69
C ARG A 163 12.37 9.01 2.97
N LEU A 164 13.44 9.05 3.78
CA LEU A 164 13.52 8.25 5.01
C LEU A 164 12.45 8.68 6.01
N TYR A 165 12.18 9.98 6.07
CA TYR A 165 11.14 10.54 6.92
C TYR A 165 9.74 10.06 6.51
N ALA A 166 9.44 10.10 5.21
CA ALA A 166 8.18 9.60 4.67
C ALA A 166 8.00 8.10 4.90
N GLU A 167 9.05 7.29 4.71
CA GLU A 167 9.04 5.85 4.98
C GLU A 167 8.77 5.55 6.47
N ALA A 168 9.38 6.33 7.39
CA ALA A 168 9.12 6.17 8.83
C ALA A 168 7.67 6.51 9.20
N ILE A 169 7.14 7.61 8.68
CA ILE A 169 5.73 8.01 8.88
C ILE A 169 4.78 6.97 8.27
N ALA A 170 5.09 6.44 7.09
CA ALA A 170 4.28 5.39 6.46
C ALA A 170 4.15 4.15 7.37
N ASN A 171 5.24 3.74 8.03
CA ASN A 171 5.19 2.64 9.00
C ASN A 171 4.32 2.98 10.23
N VAL A 172 4.42 4.20 10.77
CA VAL A 172 3.56 4.64 11.88
C VAL A 172 2.09 4.61 11.48
N LEU A 173 1.77 5.16 10.30
CA LEU A 173 0.40 5.17 9.77
C LEU A 173 -0.12 3.76 9.53
N ALA A 174 0.70 2.85 8.98
CA ALA A 174 0.31 1.46 8.78
C ALA A 174 -0.04 0.77 10.10
N VAL A 175 0.78 0.93 11.14
CA VAL A 175 0.51 0.39 12.48
C VAL A 175 -0.76 0.98 13.07
N HIS A 176 -0.95 2.30 12.95
CA HIS A 176 -2.14 2.99 13.45
C HIS A 176 -3.42 2.49 12.76
N LEU A 177 -3.40 2.37 11.42
CA LEU A 177 -4.54 1.84 10.67
C LEU A 177 -4.86 0.40 11.06
N LEU A 178 -3.84 -0.44 11.26
CA LEU A 178 -4.04 -1.81 11.73
C LEU A 178 -4.68 -1.87 13.13
N GLN A 179 -4.30 -0.98 14.03
CA GLN A 179 -4.81 -0.96 15.39
C GLN A 179 -6.24 -0.40 15.50
N HIS A 180 -6.57 0.63 14.71
CA HIS A 180 -7.80 1.41 14.87
C HIS A 180 -8.83 1.20 13.77
N TYR A 181 -8.41 0.74 12.58
CA TYR A 181 -9.26 0.61 11.40
C TYR A 181 -9.38 -0.82 10.88
N SER A 182 -8.81 -1.82 11.53
CA SER A 182 -8.98 -3.23 11.14
C SER A 182 -10.38 -3.74 11.46
N ILE A 183 -10.97 -4.48 10.52
CA ILE A 183 -12.28 -5.16 10.70
C ILE A 183 -12.23 -6.16 11.88
N GLN A 184 -11.09 -6.85 12.03
CA GLN A 184 -10.82 -7.72 13.18
C GLN A 184 -9.69 -7.10 13.99
N LYS A 185 -9.90 -6.95 15.30
CA LYS A 185 -8.82 -6.47 16.18
C LYS A 185 -7.60 -7.38 16.04
N PRO A 186 -6.44 -6.83 15.68
CA PRO A 186 -5.23 -7.60 15.58
C PRO A 186 -4.93 -8.22 16.95
N THR A 187 -4.99 -9.53 17.03
CA THR A 187 -4.48 -10.25 18.21
C THR A 187 -2.96 -10.19 18.14
N ILE A 188 -2.35 -9.42 19.04
CA ILE A 188 -0.90 -9.44 19.22
C ILE A 188 -0.52 -10.88 19.54
N LYS A 189 0.14 -11.57 18.59
CA LYS A 189 0.68 -12.88 18.87
C LYS A 189 1.70 -12.74 20.00
N ASN A 190 1.33 -13.16 21.20
CA ASN A 190 2.34 -13.50 22.21
C ASN A 190 3.26 -14.53 21.55
N TYR A 191 4.51 -14.15 21.33
CA TYR A 191 5.54 -14.93 20.64
C TYR A 191 5.86 -16.23 21.38
N LYS A 192 4.95 -17.19 21.32
CA LYS A 192 5.20 -18.56 21.74
C LYS A 192 5.50 -19.41 20.52
N GLY A 193 6.71 -19.29 19.96
CA GLY A 193 7.25 -20.32 19.12
C GLY A 193 7.71 -19.99 17.68
N GLY A 194 7.74 -18.73 17.19
CA GLY A 194 8.32 -18.35 15.89
C GLY A 194 9.82 -18.01 15.96
N LEU A 195 10.39 -17.52 14.84
CA LEU A 195 11.73 -16.93 14.81
C LEU A 195 11.79 -15.68 15.71
N PRO A 196 12.86 -15.47 16.47
CA PRO A 196 13.13 -14.20 17.13
C PRO A 196 13.12 -13.06 16.10
N LYS A 197 12.55 -11.90 16.44
CA LYS A 197 12.37 -10.77 15.52
C LYS A 197 13.65 -10.41 14.75
N HIS A 198 14.79 -10.27 15.42
CA HIS A 198 16.06 -9.94 14.78
C HIS A 198 16.48 -10.99 13.74
N LYS A 199 16.26 -12.29 14.01
CA LYS A 199 16.57 -13.38 13.06
C LYS A 199 15.59 -13.39 11.89
N LEU A 200 14.31 -13.08 12.14
CA LEU A 200 13.33 -12.94 11.07
C LEU A 200 13.69 -11.79 10.13
N HIS A 201 14.01 -10.61 10.66
CA HIS A 201 14.46 -9.46 9.86
C HIS A 201 15.72 -9.81 9.06
N GLN A 202 16.72 -10.41 9.70
CA GLN A 202 17.96 -10.83 9.04
C GLN A 202 17.70 -11.72 7.81
N VAL A 203 16.79 -12.69 7.92
CA VAL A 203 16.43 -13.56 6.79
C VAL A 203 15.65 -12.81 5.72
N ILE A 204 14.69 -11.95 6.10
CA ILE A 204 13.90 -11.16 5.16
C ILE A 204 14.80 -10.21 4.37
N ASP A 205 15.71 -9.52 5.04
CA ASP A 205 16.67 -8.62 4.41
C ASP A 205 17.59 -9.38 3.45
N TYR A 206 18.06 -10.56 3.88
CA TYR A 206 18.86 -11.45 3.04
C TYR A 206 18.10 -11.88 1.77
N ILE A 207 16.84 -12.31 1.90
CA ILE A 207 15.98 -12.66 0.76
C ILE A 207 15.85 -11.48 -0.20
N ASN A 208 15.54 -10.30 0.31
CA ASN A 208 15.33 -9.10 -0.51
C ASN A 208 16.59 -8.65 -1.24
N ALA A 209 17.75 -8.79 -0.61
CA ALA A 209 19.04 -8.45 -1.21
C ALA A 209 19.51 -9.44 -2.30
N HIS A 210 18.98 -10.69 -2.28
CA HIS A 210 19.47 -11.77 -3.14
C HIS A 210 18.34 -12.42 -3.99
N LEU A 211 17.27 -11.68 -4.33
CA LEU A 211 16.11 -12.21 -5.06
C LEU A 211 16.45 -12.89 -6.38
N GLU A 212 17.48 -12.40 -7.07
CA GLU A 212 17.93 -12.95 -8.36
C GLU A 212 18.66 -14.29 -8.24
N GLN A 213 19.17 -14.63 -7.05
CA GLN A 213 19.95 -15.83 -6.81
C GLN A 213 19.07 -17.04 -6.50
N PRO A 214 19.54 -18.26 -6.75
CA PRO A 214 18.83 -19.49 -6.38
C PRO A 214 18.92 -19.76 -4.87
N LEU A 215 18.14 -18.99 -4.07
CA LEU A 215 18.11 -19.13 -2.62
C LEU A 215 17.47 -20.46 -2.20
N GLY A 216 18.24 -21.29 -1.52
CA GLY A 216 17.81 -22.58 -0.98
C GLY A 216 17.42 -22.50 0.50
N LEU A 217 16.62 -23.50 0.97
CA LEU A 217 16.21 -23.58 2.37
C LEU A 217 17.43 -23.69 3.32
N THR A 218 18.45 -24.44 2.94
CA THR A 218 19.67 -24.62 3.74
C THR A 218 20.43 -23.32 3.93
N GLU A 219 20.56 -22.55 2.85
CA GLU A 219 21.21 -21.24 2.87
C GLU A 219 20.48 -20.25 3.79
N LEU A 220 19.15 -20.14 3.62
CA LEU A 220 18.34 -19.25 4.47
C LEU A 220 18.39 -19.66 5.95
N ALA A 221 18.47 -20.95 6.24
CA ALA A 221 18.63 -21.45 7.61
C ALA A 221 20.00 -21.11 8.20
N GLN A 222 21.06 -21.17 7.37
CA GLN A 222 22.44 -20.80 7.77
C GLN A 222 22.55 -19.32 8.14
N VAL A 223 21.84 -18.42 7.44
CA VAL A 223 21.82 -16.98 7.78
C VAL A 223 21.51 -16.73 9.27
N VAL A 224 20.69 -17.58 9.87
CA VAL A 224 20.26 -17.45 11.28
C VAL A 224 20.82 -18.56 12.19
N GLY A 225 21.76 -19.38 11.69
CA GLY A 225 22.40 -20.43 12.47
C GLY A 225 21.44 -21.53 12.94
N MET A 226 20.55 -21.99 12.07
CA MET A 226 19.53 -23.00 12.36
C MET A 226 19.58 -24.19 11.39
N SER A 227 19.07 -25.34 11.83
CA SER A 227 18.84 -26.46 10.90
C SER A 227 17.68 -26.12 9.95
N PRO A 228 17.72 -26.59 8.67
CA PRO A 228 16.70 -26.27 7.68
C PRO A 228 15.26 -26.59 8.09
N GLY A 229 15.05 -27.76 8.72
CA GLY A 229 13.71 -28.17 9.17
C GLY A 229 13.17 -27.32 10.33
N TYR A 230 14.03 -26.99 11.30
CA TYR A 230 13.68 -26.14 12.42
C TYR A 230 13.40 -24.70 11.96
N PHE A 231 14.27 -24.15 11.10
CA PHE A 231 14.09 -22.85 10.48
C PHE A 231 12.76 -22.77 9.70
N SER A 232 12.50 -23.73 8.79
CA SER A 232 11.28 -23.74 7.98
C SER A 232 10.01 -23.69 8.82
N ARG A 233 9.97 -24.46 9.91
CA ARG A 233 8.84 -24.47 10.85
C ARG A 233 8.66 -23.12 11.53
N LEU A 234 9.74 -22.55 12.11
CA LEU A 234 9.69 -21.28 12.81
C LEU A 234 9.41 -20.10 11.86
N PHE A 235 9.99 -20.11 10.65
CA PHE A 235 9.75 -19.10 9.64
C PHE A 235 8.29 -19.09 9.20
N LYS A 236 7.73 -20.29 8.91
CA LYS A 236 6.30 -20.42 8.58
C LYS A 236 5.41 -19.95 9.73
N GLN A 237 5.80 -20.25 10.98
CA GLN A 237 5.07 -19.82 12.16
C GLN A 237 5.11 -18.30 12.35
N SER A 238 6.22 -17.64 11.94
CA SER A 238 6.37 -16.19 12.01
C SER A 238 5.70 -15.45 10.86
N THR A 239 5.75 -16.00 9.62
CA THR A 239 5.34 -15.31 8.39
C THR A 239 4.03 -15.83 7.80
N GLY A 240 3.52 -16.97 8.26
CA GLY A 240 2.41 -17.67 7.65
C GLY A 240 2.79 -18.50 6.41
N PHE A 241 3.96 -18.25 5.80
CA PHE A 241 4.42 -18.88 4.57
C PHE A 241 5.66 -19.76 4.79
N ALA A 242 5.75 -20.87 4.07
CA ALA A 242 7.01 -21.58 3.98
C ALA A 242 8.08 -20.69 3.29
N PRO A 243 9.38 -20.80 3.65
CA PRO A 243 10.43 -19.93 3.12
C PRO A 243 10.45 -19.79 1.60
N HIS A 244 10.27 -20.89 0.87
CA HIS A 244 10.20 -20.86 -0.59
C HIS A 244 8.95 -20.11 -1.10
N GLN A 245 7.80 -20.26 -0.47
CA GLN A 245 6.58 -19.54 -0.85
C GLN A 245 6.77 -18.04 -0.63
N TYR A 246 7.39 -17.65 0.47
CA TYR A 246 7.71 -16.26 0.78
C TYR A 246 8.66 -15.65 -0.26
N LEU A 247 9.73 -16.36 -0.62
CA LEU A 247 10.66 -15.96 -1.69
C LEU A 247 9.92 -15.73 -3.03
N ILE A 248 9.02 -16.64 -3.40
CA ILE A 248 8.22 -16.49 -4.62
C ILE A 248 7.35 -15.22 -4.56
N GLN A 249 6.73 -14.91 -3.43
CA GLN A 249 5.96 -13.68 -3.27
C GLN A 249 6.83 -12.42 -3.44
N CYS A 250 8.01 -12.40 -2.83
CA CYS A 250 8.96 -11.29 -3.00
C CYS A 250 9.36 -11.12 -4.48
N ARG A 251 9.68 -12.22 -5.18
CA ARG A 251 10.01 -12.20 -6.61
C ARG A 251 8.86 -11.69 -7.47
N VAL A 252 7.63 -12.12 -7.21
CA VAL A 252 6.45 -11.64 -7.95
C VAL A 252 6.22 -10.15 -7.70
N ASN A 253 6.40 -9.67 -6.47
CA ASN A 253 6.25 -8.25 -6.17
C ASN A 253 7.33 -7.40 -6.86
N SER A 254 8.58 -7.85 -6.86
CA SER A 254 9.67 -7.21 -7.61
C SER A 254 9.39 -7.23 -9.12
N ALA A 255 8.87 -8.36 -9.65
CA ALA A 255 8.48 -8.46 -11.05
C ALA A 255 7.41 -7.44 -11.44
N LYS A 256 6.38 -7.23 -10.60
CA LYS A 256 5.36 -6.19 -10.84
C LYS A 256 6.00 -4.81 -11.02
N GLN A 257 6.94 -4.45 -10.13
CA GLN A 257 7.62 -3.16 -10.18
C GLN A 257 8.45 -2.99 -11.46
N LEU A 258 9.19 -4.04 -11.88
CA LEU A 258 9.99 -3.98 -13.11
C LEU A 258 9.12 -3.92 -14.37
N LEU A 259 8.03 -4.69 -14.40
CA LEU A 259 7.06 -4.65 -15.50
C LEU A 259 6.40 -3.29 -15.62
N SER A 260 6.06 -2.65 -14.51
CA SER A 260 5.47 -1.30 -14.52
C SER A 260 6.43 -0.24 -15.06
N LYS A 261 7.75 -0.47 -14.94
CA LYS A 261 8.83 0.36 -15.52
C LYS A 261 9.12 0.03 -17.00
N GLY A 262 8.34 -0.87 -17.62
CA GLY A 262 8.49 -1.19 -19.05
C GLY A 262 9.58 -2.22 -19.36
N VAL A 263 10.14 -2.91 -18.35
CA VAL A 263 11.14 -3.95 -18.58
C VAL A 263 10.49 -5.16 -19.25
N ALA A 264 11.11 -5.71 -20.29
CA ALA A 264 10.59 -6.86 -21.02
C ALA A 264 10.40 -8.09 -20.12
N ILE A 265 9.28 -8.83 -20.28
CA ILE A 265 8.89 -9.94 -19.40
C ILE A 265 10.00 -11.00 -19.27
N ALA A 266 10.68 -11.31 -20.37
CA ALA A 266 11.79 -12.27 -20.36
C ALA A 266 12.95 -11.80 -19.49
N GLN A 267 13.32 -10.52 -19.57
CA GLN A 267 14.37 -9.92 -18.74
C GLN A 267 13.96 -9.85 -17.26
N VAL A 268 12.69 -9.53 -17.00
CA VAL A 268 12.14 -9.52 -15.63
C VAL A 268 12.29 -10.90 -15.00
N ALA A 269 11.96 -11.97 -15.70
CA ALA A 269 12.07 -13.33 -15.17
C ALA A 269 13.46 -13.60 -14.58
N TYR A 270 14.51 -13.28 -15.31
CA TYR A 270 15.88 -13.50 -14.85
C TYR A 270 16.27 -12.53 -13.72
N LYS A 271 15.93 -11.24 -13.85
CA LYS A 271 16.27 -10.21 -12.85
C LYS A 271 15.67 -10.46 -11.48
N VAL A 272 14.55 -11.15 -11.41
CA VAL A 272 13.91 -11.49 -10.12
C VAL A 272 14.11 -12.94 -9.71
N GLY A 273 14.99 -13.69 -10.40
CA GLY A 273 15.42 -15.03 -10.01
C GLY A 273 14.49 -16.18 -10.41
N PHE A 274 13.60 -16.00 -11.41
CA PHE A 274 12.89 -17.14 -12.01
C PHE A 274 13.76 -17.81 -13.08
N ALA A 275 13.68 -19.14 -13.15
CA ALA A 275 14.45 -19.92 -14.11
C ALA A 275 14.19 -19.53 -15.58
N ASN A 276 12.95 -19.11 -15.88
CA ASN A 276 12.53 -18.68 -17.22
C ASN A 276 11.20 -17.92 -17.15
N GLN A 277 10.79 -17.36 -18.30
CA GLN A 277 9.53 -16.62 -18.42
C GLN A 277 8.29 -17.47 -18.12
N ALA A 278 8.27 -18.75 -18.46
CA ALA A 278 7.12 -19.63 -18.18
C ALA A 278 6.94 -19.81 -16.67
N HIS A 279 8.03 -19.96 -15.94
CA HIS A 279 8.05 -20.08 -14.48
C HIS A 279 7.54 -18.79 -13.81
N LEU A 280 8.00 -17.61 -14.27
CA LEU A 280 7.45 -16.33 -13.84
C LEU A 280 5.93 -16.27 -14.13
N ASN A 281 5.50 -16.57 -15.36
CA ASN A 281 4.09 -16.48 -15.75
C ASN A 281 3.19 -17.34 -14.86
N TYR A 282 3.62 -18.55 -14.53
CA TYR A 282 2.89 -19.46 -13.66
C TYR A 282 2.69 -18.86 -12.26
N HIS A 283 3.77 -18.46 -11.60
CA HIS A 283 3.70 -17.91 -10.24
C HIS A 283 3.02 -16.54 -10.20
N PHE A 284 3.26 -15.70 -11.20
CA PHE A 284 2.65 -14.39 -11.31
C PHE A 284 1.12 -14.51 -11.44
N LYS A 285 0.63 -15.36 -12.37
CA LYS A 285 -0.82 -15.58 -12.52
C LYS A 285 -1.45 -16.14 -11.24
N ARG A 286 -0.75 -17.06 -10.56
CA ARG A 286 -1.24 -17.64 -9.30
C ARG A 286 -1.33 -16.61 -8.16
N SER A 287 -0.40 -15.67 -8.09
CA SER A 287 -0.35 -14.65 -7.02
C SER A 287 -1.17 -13.39 -7.34
N VAL A 288 -1.31 -13.03 -8.61
CA VAL A 288 -1.91 -11.75 -9.07
C VAL A 288 -3.28 -11.94 -9.71
N GLY A 289 -3.61 -13.20 -10.09
CA GLY A 289 -4.85 -13.52 -10.82
C GLY A 289 -4.75 -13.38 -12.34
N ILE A 290 -3.83 -12.55 -12.85
CA ILE A 290 -3.61 -12.31 -14.28
C ILE A 290 -2.16 -12.57 -14.68
N THR A 291 -1.90 -12.76 -15.98
CA THR A 291 -0.53 -12.94 -16.49
C THR A 291 0.23 -11.61 -16.56
N PRO A 292 1.58 -11.62 -16.54
CA PRO A 292 2.39 -10.43 -16.75
C PRO A 292 2.01 -9.67 -18.04
N LYS A 293 1.74 -10.39 -19.12
CA LYS A 293 1.30 -9.81 -20.40
C LYS A 293 -0.06 -9.11 -20.27
N ALA A 294 -1.02 -9.74 -19.60
CA ALA A 294 -2.33 -9.14 -19.36
C ALA A 294 -2.24 -7.87 -18.50
N MET A 295 -1.36 -7.85 -17.49
CA MET A 295 -1.11 -6.66 -16.67
C MET A 295 -0.55 -5.50 -17.50
N LEU A 296 0.33 -5.76 -18.50
CA LEU A 296 0.87 -4.73 -19.38
C LEU A 296 -0.16 -4.18 -20.37
N LEU A 297 -1.14 -4.99 -20.77
CA LEU A 297 -2.21 -4.59 -21.70
C LEU A 297 -3.34 -3.81 -21.01
N GLN A 298 -3.39 -3.78 -19.69
CA GLN A 298 -4.34 -3.00 -18.88
C GLN A 298 -3.81 -1.57 -18.59
N LYS A 299 -2.68 -1.21 -19.20
CA LYS A 299 -2.10 0.14 -19.11
C LYS A 299 -2.72 1.09 -20.11
#